data_d60ed08e38cb8da585d575d59ccace0c
#
_entry.id   d60ed08e38cb8da585d575d59ccace0c
#
_cell.length_a   1.000
_cell.length_b   1.000
_cell.length_c   1.000
_cell.angle_alpha   90.00
_cell.angle_beta   90.00
_cell.angle_gamma   90.00
#
_symmetry.space_group_name_H-M   'P 1'
#
loop_
_entity.id
_entity.type
_entity.pdbx_description
1 polymer ?
#
loop_
_entity_poly.entity_id
_entity_poly.type
_entity_poly.pdbx_seq_one_letter_code
_entity_poly.pdbx_strand_id
1 'polypeptide(L)'
;MGGTSKSSGSGKSTQPSITDRTFTGVGNLIKLLPTGTVFLFQFLNPVLTNNGHCHTINKYLTGILLGVCGFSCCFSSFTDSYFGSDGMTHYGVATKNGLWPSSASESVNLSAYKLRVGDFVHAFLSLTVFAVVALLDSNTVDCFYPSFESTEKLLLMVLPPVIGAISSTVFMVFPNKRHGIGYPASQTPHEA
;
A
#
# COMPACT_ATOMS: atom_id res chain seq x y z
N MET A 1 23.63 61.74 -16.39
CA MET A 1 24.08 61.05 -15.16
C MET A 1 22.88 60.37 -14.55
N GLY A 2 22.69 59.09 -14.84
CA GLY A 2 21.59 58.30 -14.34
C GLY A 2 22.16 57.06 -13.67
N GLY A 3 21.99 56.98 -12.37
CA GLY A 3 22.41 55.82 -11.56
C GLY A 3 21.36 54.74 -11.59
N THR A 4 21.71 53.56 -12.14
CA THR A 4 20.89 52.35 -12.08
C THR A 4 21.20 51.60 -10.79
N SER A 5 20.26 51.58 -9.88
CA SER A 5 20.29 50.80 -8.66
C SER A 5 19.94 49.34 -8.99
N LYS A 6 20.89 48.40 -8.85
CA LYS A 6 20.67 46.97 -8.92
C LYS A 6 20.16 46.48 -7.54
N SER A 7 18.90 46.06 -7.52
CA SER A 7 18.34 45.32 -6.40
C SER A 7 18.82 43.86 -6.47
N SER A 8 19.68 43.47 -5.54
CA SER A 8 20.13 42.09 -5.36
C SER A 8 19.07 41.33 -4.55
N GLY A 9 18.27 40.54 -5.24
CA GLY A 9 17.36 39.60 -4.61
C GLY A 9 18.13 38.41 -4.05
N SER A 10 18.32 38.38 -2.73
CA SER A 10 18.86 37.24 -2.00
C SER A 10 17.86 36.09 -2.04
N GLY A 11 18.07 35.13 -2.91
CA GLY A 11 17.36 33.87 -2.92
C GLY A 11 17.70 33.07 -1.67
N LYS A 12 16.82 33.08 -0.69
CA LYS A 12 16.90 32.25 0.51
C LYS A 12 16.63 30.83 0.11
N SER A 13 17.67 30.05 -0.16
CA SER A 13 17.59 28.59 -0.34
C SER A 13 17.19 27.98 0.98
N THR A 14 15.89 27.73 1.18
CA THR A 14 15.38 26.99 2.32
C THR A 14 15.82 25.53 2.15
N GLN A 15 16.83 25.12 2.90
CA GLN A 15 17.19 23.71 2.96
C GLN A 15 16.00 22.94 3.53
N PRO A 16 15.59 21.83 2.87
CA PRO A 16 14.49 21.00 3.38
C PRO A 16 14.85 20.47 4.76
N SER A 17 13.93 20.64 5.70
CA SER A 17 14.04 20.16 7.07
C SER A 17 14.33 18.66 7.11
N ILE A 18 15.04 18.18 8.13
CA ILE A 18 15.25 16.75 8.37
C ILE A 18 13.91 16.01 8.40
N THR A 19 12.87 16.65 8.94
CA THR A 19 11.49 16.16 8.94
C THR A 19 10.96 15.94 7.53
N ASP A 20 11.16 16.89 6.60
CA ASP A 20 10.71 16.77 5.22
C ASP A 20 11.43 15.63 4.47
N ARG A 21 12.72 15.44 4.74
CA ARG A 21 13.50 14.32 4.17
C ARG A 21 13.04 12.97 4.71
N THR A 22 12.69 12.91 6.01
CA THR A 22 12.16 11.69 6.63
C THR A 22 10.78 11.36 6.08
N PHE A 23 9.88 12.35 5.96
CA PHE A 23 8.56 12.16 5.35
C PHE A 23 8.65 11.76 3.88
N THR A 24 9.58 12.34 3.11
CA THR A 24 9.82 11.93 1.71
C THR A 24 10.36 10.51 1.64
N GLY A 25 11.26 10.12 2.52
CA GLY A 25 11.80 8.76 2.60
C GLY A 25 10.72 7.74 2.97
N VAL A 26 9.91 8.02 3.98
CA VAL A 26 8.76 7.20 4.38
C VAL A 26 7.71 7.16 3.27
N GLY A 27 7.42 8.28 2.61
CA GLY A 27 6.50 8.34 1.46
C GLY A 27 6.97 7.47 0.29
N ASN A 28 8.27 7.39 0.02
CA ASN A 28 8.81 6.51 -1.03
C ASN A 28 8.75 5.03 -0.65
N LEU A 29 8.95 4.68 0.62
CA LEU A 29 8.75 3.32 1.13
C LEU A 29 7.27 2.92 1.06
N ILE A 30 6.37 3.84 1.38
CA ILE A 30 4.92 3.63 1.33
C ILE A 30 4.43 3.39 -0.12
N LYS A 31 5.06 4.01 -1.13
CA LYS A 31 4.76 3.76 -2.56
C LYS A 31 4.99 2.32 -3.01
N LEU A 32 5.83 1.57 -2.29
CA LEU A 32 6.13 0.16 -2.59
C LEU A 32 5.17 -0.82 -1.87
N LEU A 33 4.22 -0.31 -1.07
CA LEU A 33 3.50 -1.10 -0.09
C LEU A 33 2.62 -2.25 -0.61
N PRO A 34 1.83 -2.21 -1.71
CA PRO A 34 1.06 -3.39 -2.08
C PRO A 34 1.94 -4.53 -2.60
N THR A 35 2.87 -4.22 -3.50
CA THR A 35 3.82 -5.21 -4.02
C THR A 35 4.90 -5.54 -2.98
N GLY A 36 5.36 -4.53 -2.24
CA GLY A 36 6.36 -4.66 -1.19
C GLY A 36 5.86 -5.40 0.05
N THR A 37 4.57 -5.37 0.36
CA THR A 37 4.01 -6.04 1.55
C THR A 37 4.11 -7.56 1.45
N VAL A 38 3.74 -8.14 0.30
CA VAL A 38 3.85 -9.58 0.08
C VAL A 38 5.32 -10.00 0.04
N PHE A 39 6.17 -9.22 -0.63
CA PHE A 39 7.61 -9.47 -0.66
C PHE A 39 8.24 -9.40 0.72
N LEU A 40 7.91 -8.36 1.50
CA LEU A 40 8.37 -8.21 2.88
C LEU A 40 7.94 -9.38 3.75
N PHE A 41 6.68 -9.82 3.62
CA PHE A 41 6.17 -11.00 4.31
C PHE A 41 7.00 -12.23 3.93
N GLN A 42 7.17 -12.54 2.65
CA GLN A 42 7.91 -13.71 2.18
C GLN A 42 9.37 -13.71 2.64
N PHE A 43 9.98 -12.53 2.76
CA PHE A 43 11.36 -12.38 3.22
C PHE A 43 11.49 -12.53 4.75
N LEU A 44 10.58 -11.92 5.52
CA LEU A 44 10.65 -11.94 6.98
C LEU A 44 10.05 -13.20 7.60
N ASN A 45 9.10 -13.84 6.95
CA ASN A 45 8.39 -15.00 7.50
C ASN A 45 9.32 -16.15 7.87
N PRO A 46 10.26 -16.61 7.01
CA PRO A 46 11.19 -17.67 7.38
C PRO A 46 12.05 -17.31 8.61
N VAL A 47 12.44 -16.04 8.73
CA VAL A 47 13.25 -15.55 9.85
C VAL A 47 12.45 -15.54 11.14
N LEU A 48 11.24 -14.98 11.12
CA LEU A 48 10.40 -14.87 12.31
C LEU A 48 9.83 -16.21 12.78
N THR A 49 9.56 -17.12 11.85
CA THR A 49 9.12 -18.49 12.18
C THR A 49 10.28 -19.43 12.52
N ASN A 50 11.53 -18.96 12.42
CA ASN A 50 12.71 -19.81 12.56
C ASN A 50 12.61 -21.05 11.64
N ASN A 51 12.29 -20.82 10.36
CA ASN A 51 12.07 -21.86 9.35
C ASN A 51 11.04 -22.94 9.80
N GLY A 52 9.94 -22.51 10.39
CA GLY A 52 8.87 -23.40 10.86
C GLY A 52 9.08 -23.96 12.27
N HIS A 53 10.28 -23.83 12.85
CA HIS A 53 10.57 -24.29 14.23
C HIS A 53 10.20 -23.23 15.27
N CYS A 54 8.91 -22.99 15.45
CA CYS A 54 8.40 -21.89 16.26
C CYS A 54 8.37 -22.16 17.76
N HIS A 55 9.06 -21.31 18.50
CA HIS A 55 8.76 -21.08 19.92
C HIS A 55 7.58 -20.10 20.08
N THR A 56 7.08 -19.96 21.29
CA THR A 56 5.94 -19.05 21.57
C THR A 56 6.18 -17.61 21.09
N ILE A 57 7.40 -17.10 21.27
CA ILE A 57 7.77 -15.74 20.82
C ILE A 57 7.70 -15.58 19.30
N ASN A 58 8.11 -16.62 18.55
CA ASN A 58 8.05 -16.62 17.09
C ASN A 58 6.60 -16.52 16.60
N LYS A 59 5.67 -17.25 17.25
CA LYS A 59 4.23 -17.19 16.93
C LYS A 59 3.67 -15.77 17.10
N TYR A 60 4.02 -15.08 18.19
CA TYR A 60 3.59 -13.70 18.39
C TYR A 60 4.18 -12.74 17.33
N LEU A 61 5.48 -12.85 17.05
CA LEU A 61 6.14 -12.00 16.06
C LEU A 61 5.55 -12.22 14.65
N THR A 62 5.34 -13.47 14.27
CA THR A 62 4.72 -13.81 12.98
C THR A 62 3.26 -13.36 12.94
N GLY A 63 2.52 -13.49 14.03
CA GLY A 63 1.14 -12.97 14.13
C GLY A 63 1.08 -11.45 13.95
N ILE A 64 2.01 -10.70 14.53
CA ILE A 64 2.13 -9.26 14.35
C ILE A 64 2.47 -8.94 12.88
N LEU A 65 3.43 -9.65 12.27
CA LEU A 65 3.78 -9.48 10.86
C LEU A 65 2.56 -9.70 9.96
N LEU A 66 1.83 -10.79 10.16
CA LEU A 66 0.60 -11.11 9.43
C LEU A 66 -0.45 -9.99 9.56
N GLY A 67 -0.67 -9.51 10.80
CA GLY A 67 -1.62 -8.44 11.07
C GLY A 67 -1.25 -7.14 10.38
N VAL A 68 0.01 -6.71 10.49
CA VAL A 68 0.51 -5.46 9.87
C VAL A 68 0.45 -5.56 8.34
N CYS A 69 0.90 -6.66 7.76
CA CYS A 69 0.87 -6.86 6.30
C CYS A 69 -0.57 -6.93 5.78
N GLY A 70 -1.46 -7.68 6.46
CA GLY A 70 -2.87 -7.76 6.09
C GLY A 70 -3.58 -6.42 6.17
N PHE A 71 -3.34 -5.66 7.25
CA PHE A 71 -3.84 -4.30 7.37
C PHE A 71 -3.34 -3.39 6.25
N SER A 72 -2.05 -3.46 5.91
CA SER A 72 -1.47 -2.68 4.81
C SER A 72 -2.11 -3.00 3.46
N CYS A 73 -2.36 -4.29 3.16
CA CYS A 73 -3.04 -4.72 1.95
C CYS A 73 -4.48 -4.18 1.87
N CYS A 74 -5.22 -4.24 2.97
CA CYS A 74 -6.56 -3.69 3.05
C CYS A 74 -6.57 -2.16 2.93
N PHE A 75 -5.72 -1.48 3.70
CA PHE A 75 -5.67 -0.03 3.77
C PHE A 75 -5.26 0.61 2.44
N SER A 76 -4.36 0.00 1.68
CA SER A 76 -3.91 0.51 0.38
C SER A 76 -5.06 0.73 -0.60
N SER A 77 -6.13 -0.07 -0.52
CA SER A 77 -7.33 0.05 -1.36
C SER A 77 -8.15 1.31 -1.10
N PHE A 78 -7.96 1.96 0.05
CA PHE A 78 -8.63 3.22 0.43
C PHE A 78 -7.76 4.45 0.17
N THR A 79 -6.55 4.28 -0.38
CA THR A 79 -5.65 5.39 -0.67
C THR A 79 -5.77 5.81 -2.13
N ASP A 80 -5.57 7.09 -2.39
CA ASP A 80 -5.55 7.66 -3.73
C ASP A 80 -4.53 8.80 -3.81
N SER A 81 -4.23 9.26 -5.02
CA SER A 81 -3.33 10.38 -5.24
C SER A 81 -3.87 11.32 -6.30
N TYR A 82 -3.52 12.59 -6.19
CA TYR A 82 -3.82 13.61 -7.19
C TYR A 82 -2.57 14.45 -7.46
N PHE A 83 -2.54 15.04 -8.64
CA PHE A 83 -1.48 15.93 -9.03
C PHE A 83 -1.88 17.36 -8.66
N GLY A 84 -1.09 18.00 -7.77
CA GLY A 84 -1.36 19.35 -7.29
C GLY A 84 -0.95 20.44 -8.28
N SER A 85 -1.45 21.65 -8.06
CA SER A 85 -1.04 22.86 -8.81
C SER A 85 0.42 23.23 -8.58
N ASP A 86 1.04 22.71 -7.54
CA ASP A 86 2.47 22.82 -7.22
C ASP A 86 3.40 21.90 -8.04
N GLY A 87 2.82 21.09 -8.95
CA GLY A 87 3.55 20.11 -9.73
C GLY A 87 3.97 18.86 -8.97
N MET A 88 3.43 18.65 -7.76
CA MET A 88 3.72 17.46 -6.93
C MET A 88 2.53 16.52 -6.83
N THR A 89 2.80 15.23 -6.62
CA THR A 89 1.77 14.23 -6.37
C THR A 89 1.47 14.17 -4.87
N HIS A 90 0.22 14.45 -4.53
CA HIS A 90 -0.29 14.37 -3.16
C HIS A 90 -1.05 13.08 -2.95
N TYR A 91 -0.78 12.41 -1.82
CA TYR A 91 -1.44 11.17 -1.45
C TYR A 91 -2.42 11.43 -0.30
N GLY A 92 -3.54 10.73 -0.32
CA GLY A 92 -4.53 10.83 0.75
C GLY A 92 -5.40 9.58 0.84
N VAL A 93 -6.27 9.59 1.84
CA VAL A 93 -7.25 8.54 2.08
C VAL A 93 -8.60 8.99 1.57
N ALA A 94 -9.26 8.12 0.81
CA ALA A 94 -10.60 8.36 0.32
C ALA A 94 -11.60 8.39 1.47
N THR A 95 -12.40 9.45 1.52
CA THR A 95 -13.46 9.63 2.52
C THR A 95 -14.81 9.85 1.84
N LYS A 96 -15.88 9.94 2.62
CA LYS A 96 -17.21 10.27 2.10
C LYS A 96 -17.28 11.66 1.44
N ASN A 97 -16.41 12.57 1.86
CA ASN A 97 -16.38 13.94 1.38
C ASN A 97 -15.35 14.21 0.28
N GLY A 98 -14.45 13.25 0.02
CA GLY A 98 -13.34 13.37 -0.91
C GLY A 98 -12.04 12.82 -0.32
N LEU A 99 -10.89 13.30 -0.80
CA LEU A 99 -9.57 12.88 -0.33
C LEU A 99 -9.15 13.66 0.93
N TRP A 100 -8.57 12.97 1.93
CA TRP A 100 -8.04 13.57 3.15
C TRP A 100 -6.57 13.16 3.36
N PRO A 101 -5.64 14.05 3.74
CA PRO A 101 -5.79 15.49 3.91
C PRO A 101 -5.90 16.21 2.57
N SER A 102 -6.77 17.21 2.50
CA SER A 102 -6.90 18.11 1.35
C SER A 102 -6.47 19.50 1.75
N SER A 103 -5.55 20.10 0.98
CA SER A 103 -5.24 21.52 1.13
C SER A 103 -6.41 22.34 0.57
N ALA A 104 -7.06 23.11 1.42
CA ALA A 104 -8.26 23.91 1.05
C ALA A 104 -8.02 24.97 -0.04
N SER A 105 -6.77 25.15 -0.49
CA SER A 105 -6.35 26.14 -1.49
C SER A 105 -6.27 25.59 -2.92
N GLU A 106 -6.54 24.30 -3.14
CA GLU A 106 -6.39 23.70 -4.46
C GLU A 106 -7.71 23.66 -5.23
N SER A 107 -7.65 24.07 -6.51
CA SER A 107 -8.77 24.06 -7.46
C SER A 107 -9.16 22.66 -7.97
N VAL A 108 -8.61 21.61 -7.35
CA VAL A 108 -8.87 20.20 -7.73
C VAL A 108 -10.23 19.76 -7.21
N ASN A 109 -11.04 19.17 -8.08
CA ASN A 109 -12.35 18.63 -7.69
C ASN A 109 -12.20 17.33 -6.87
N LEU A 110 -12.02 17.47 -5.56
CA LEU A 110 -11.84 16.35 -4.63
C LEU A 110 -13.07 15.45 -4.51
N SER A 111 -14.22 15.86 -5.01
CA SER A 111 -15.44 15.04 -4.99
C SER A 111 -15.35 13.80 -5.89
N ALA A 112 -14.45 13.80 -6.87
CA ALA A 112 -14.17 12.63 -7.72
C ALA A 112 -13.53 11.46 -6.93
N TYR A 113 -12.86 11.79 -5.82
CA TYR A 113 -12.11 10.84 -4.98
C TYR A 113 -12.92 10.28 -3.81
N LYS A 114 -14.26 10.43 -3.83
CA LYS A 114 -15.14 9.87 -2.79
C LYS A 114 -15.03 8.37 -2.70
N LEU A 115 -15.19 7.86 -1.49
CA LEU A 115 -15.23 6.43 -1.19
C LEU A 115 -16.37 5.75 -1.98
N ARG A 116 -16.06 4.63 -2.62
CA ARG A 116 -16.98 3.82 -3.44
C ARG A 116 -17.10 2.41 -2.89
N VAL A 117 -18.19 1.73 -3.19
CA VAL A 117 -18.39 0.32 -2.82
C VAL A 117 -17.29 -0.56 -3.41
N GLY A 118 -16.81 -0.24 -4.62
CA GLY A 118 -15.68 -0.94 -5.25
C GLY A 118 -14.42 -0.97 -4.38
N ASP A 119 -14.15 0.08 -3.59
CA ASP A 119 -12.97 0.14 -2.72
C ASP A 119 -13.02 -0.95 -1.63
N PHE A 120 -14.22 -1.21 -1.09
CA PHE A 120 -14.41 -2.29 -0.10
C PHE A 120 -14.27 -3.68 -0.74
N VAL A 121 -14.76 -3.86 -1.98
CA VAL A 121 -14.57 -5.11 -2.71
C VAL A 121 -13.08 -5.37 -2.94
N HIS A 122 -12.34 -4.37 -3.40
CA HIS A 122 -10.89 -4.46 -3.60
C HIS A 122 -10.14 -4.70 -2.28
N ALA A 123 -10.50 -4.00 -1.21
CA ALA A 123 -9.91 -4.20 0.11
C ALA A 123 -10.12 -5.63 0.64
N PHE A 124 -11.34 -6.14 0.52
CA PHE A 124 -11.68 -7.51 0.93
C PHE A 124 -10.92 -8.55 0.11
N LEU A 125 -10.87 -8.40 -1.23
CA LEU A 125 -10.14 -9.32 -2.08
C LEU A 125 -8.62 -9.28 -1.84
N SER A 126 -8.05 -8.09 -1.69
CA SER A 126 -6.63 -7.94 -1.38
C SER A 126 -6.25 -8.61 -0.06
N LEU A 127 -7.08 -8.42 0.96
CA LEU A 127 -6.90 -9.09 2.25
C LEU A 127 -7.06 -10.61 2.13
N THR A 128 -8.05 -11.09 1.36
CA THR A 128 -8.28 -12.54 1.14
C THR A 128 -7.10 -13.18 0.41
N VAL A 129 -6.62 -12.57 -0.68
CA VAL A 129 -5.45 -13.07 -1.42
C VAL A 129 -4.22 -13.12 -0.52
N PHE A 130 -3.96 -12.04 0.22
CA PHE A 130 -2.84 -12.00 1.17
C PHE A 130 -2.99 -13.07 2.24
N ALA A 131 -4.17 -13.21 2.85
CA ALA A 131 -4.42 -14.21 3.89
C ALA A 131 -4.18 -15.64 3.38
N VAL A 132 -4.65 -15.96 2.18
CA VAL A 132 -4.42 -17.27 1.55
C VAL A 132 -2.93 -17.53 1.34
N VAL A 133 -2.21 -16.57 0.74
CA VAL A 133 -0.77 -16.70 0.49
C VAL A 133 0.01 -16.83 1.80
N ALA A 134 -0.33 -16.02 2.80
CA ALA A 134 0.43 -15.91 4.03
C ALA A 134 0.13 -17.05 5.03
N LEU A 135 -1.13 -17.45 5.16
CA LEU A 135 -1.52 -18.55 6.08
C LEU A 135 -1.20 -19.93 5.52
N LEU A 136 -1.09 -20.04 4.19
CA LEU A 136 -0.72 -21.28 3.52
C LEU A 136 0.77 -21.32 3.16
N ASP A 137 1.57 -20.36 3.58
CA ASP A 137 3.04 -20.45 3.48
C ASP A 137 3.56 -21.58 4.37
N SER A 138 4.49 -22.39 3.86
CA SER A 138 4.98 -23.59 4.55
C SER A 138 5.54 -23.30 5.94
N ASN A 139 6.31 -22.21 6.10
CA ASN A 139 6.85 -21.82 7.40
C ASN A 139 5.76 -21.39 8.38
N THR A 140 4.71 -20.74 7.87
CA THR A 140 3.54 -20.35 8.68
C THR A 140 2.76 -21.58 9.11
N VAL A 141 2.54 -22.54 8.20
CA VAL A 141 1.82 -23.79 8.48
C VAL A 141 2.59 -24.60 9.52
N ASP A 142 3.87 -24.85 9.31
CA ASP A 142 4.69 -25.62 10.25
C ASP A 142 4.76 -24.95 11.64
N CYS A 143 4.72 -23.61 11.66
CA CYS A 143 4.73 -22.85 12.90
C CYS A 143 3.41 -22.93 13.69
N PHE A 144 2.27 -22.74 13.02
CA PHE A 144 0.96 -22.63 13.67
C PHE A 144 0.16 -23.93 13.69
N TYR A 145 0.37 -24.79 12.68
CA TYR A 145 -0.40 -26.01 12.42
C TYR A 145 0.52 -27.22 12.17
N PRO A 146 1.40 -27.61 13.13
CA PRO A 146 2.40 -28.67 12.91
C PRO A 146 1.79 -30.06 12.65
N SER A 147 0.48 -30.23 12.93
CA SER A 147 -0.24 -31.51 12.72
C SER A 147 -0.90 -31.59 11.34
N PHE A 148 -0.55 -30.69 10.40
CA PHE A 148 -1.14 -30.66 9.07
C PHE A 148 -0.73 -31.87 8.26
N GLU A 149 -1.70 -32.76 7.91
CA GLU A 149 -1.44 -34.01 7.23
C GLU A 149 -1.16 -33.84 5.72
N SER A 150 -0.61 -34.87 5.08
CA SER A 150 -0.19 -34.84 3.68
C SER A 150 -1.32 -34.55 2.68
N THR A 151 -2.57 -34.90 3.02
CA THR A 151 -3.75 -34.63 2.18
C THR A 151 -4.03 -33.14 2.07
N GLU A 152 -3.70 -32.38 3.08
CA GLU A 152 -3.89 -30.94 3.14
C GLU A 152 -2.83 -30.19 2.35
N LYS A 153 -1.68 -30.82 2.05
CA LYS A 153 -0.63 -30.28 1.18
C LYS A 153 -1.14 -30.01 -0.24
N LEU A 154 -2.10 -30.80 -0.72
CA LEU A 154 -2.75 -30.55 -2.01
C LEU A 154 -3.56 -29.24 -1.97
N LEU A 155 -4.23 -28.98 -0.85
CA LEU A 155 -4.98 -27.73 -0.66
C LEU A 155 -4.03 -26.52 -0.65
N LEU A 156 -2.87 -26.64 0.01
CA LEU A 156 -1.83 -25.61 0.04
C LEU A 156 -1.30 -25.28 -1.35
N MET A 157 -1.24 -26.27 -2.24
CA MET A 157 -0.74 -26.08 -3.61
C MET A 157 -1.82 -25.49 -4.55
N VAL A 158 -3.08 -25.89 -4.37
CA VAL A 158 -4.18 -25.55 -5.31
C VAL A 158 -4.88 -24.25 -4.93
N LEU A 159 -5.06 -23.98 -3.63
CA LEU A 159 -5.87 -22.85 -3.19
C LEU A 159 -5.30 -21.46 -3.57
N PRO A 160 -3.98 -21.17 -3.46
CA PRO A 160 -3.43 -19.88 -3.85
C PRO A 160 -3.67 -19.54 -5.33
N PRO A 161 -3.37 -20.41 -6.32
CA PRO A 161 -3.63 -20.10 -7.72
C PRO A 161 -5.11 -19.97 -8.04
N VAL A 162 -5.99 -20.76 -7.41
CA VAL A 162 -7.45 -20.65 -7.61
C VAL A 162 -7.98 -19.32 -7.11
N ILE A 163 -7.62 -18.93 -5.88
CA ILE A 163 -8.02 -17.64 -5.33
C ILE A 163 -7.42 -16.48 -6.13
N GLY A 164 -6.17 -16.61 -6.58
CA GLY A 164 -5.53 -15.64 -7.46
C GLY A 164 -6.30 -15.47 -8.79
N ALA A 165 -6.70 -16.55 -9.42
CA ALA A 165 -7.48 -16.53 -10.66
C ALA A 165 -8.86 -15.88 -10.47
N ILE A 166 -9.59 -16.26 -9.41
CA ILE A 166 -10.89 -15.67 -9.06
C ILE A 166 -10.74 -14.16 -8.81
N SER A 167 -9.78 -13.77 -8.00
CA SER A 167 -9.53 -12.36 -7.66
C SER A 167 -9.15 -11.55 -8.91
N SER A 168 -8.30 -12.10 -9.78
CA SER A 168 -7.93 -11.45 -11.05
C SER A 168 -9.14 -11.24 -11.95
N THR A 169 -10.06 -12.21 -12.01
CA THR A 169 -11.30 -12.07 -12.78
C THR A 169 -12.18 -10.97 -12.20
N VAL A 170 -12.32 -10.90 -10.88
CA VAL A 170 -13.11 -9.83 -10.23
C VAL A 170 -12.48 -8.46 -10.47
N PHE A 171 -11.14 -8.35 -10.37
CA PHE A 171 -10.44 -7.10 -10.67
C PHE A 171 -10.59 -6.66 -12.13
N MET A 172 -10.72 -7.60 -13.06
CA MET A 172 -10.99 -7.31 -14.47
C MET A 172 -12.41 -6.76 -14.68
N VAL A 173 -13.40 -7.31 -13.97
CA VAL A 173 -14.80 -6.87 -14.05
C VAL A 173 -15.02 -5.54 -13.31
N PHE A 174 -14.32 -5.35 -12.18
CA PHE A 174 -14.37 -4.14 -11.35
C PHE A 174 -12.99 -3.47 -11.31
N PRO A 175 -12.58 -2.77 -12.40
CA PRO A 175 -11.25 -2.19 -12.46
C PRO A 175 -11.06 -1.13 -11.36
N ASN A 176 -9.93 -1.21 -10.67
CA ASN A 176 -9.54 -0.19 -9.72
C ASN A 176 -9.08 1.06 -10.48
N LYS A 177 -9.78 2.17 -10.29
CA LYS A 177 -9.43 3.48 -10.89
C LYS A 177 -8.59 4.36 -9.96
N ARG A 178 -8.20 3.83 -8.79
CA ARG A 178 -7.41 4.58 -7.82
C ARG A 178 -5.92 4.41 -8.07
N HIS A 179 -5.21 5.50 -7.97
CA HIS A 179 -3.75 5.56 -8.05
C HIS A 179 -3.18 5.82 -6.64
N GLY A 180 -3.53 4.94 -5.71
CA GLY A 180 -3.14 5.05 -4.31
C GLY A 180 -1.67 4.70 -4.07
N ILE A 181 -1.34 4.59 -2.80
CA ILE A 181 -0.01 4.21 -2.34
C ILE A 181 0.38 2.85 -2.95
N GLY A 182 1.51 2.82 -3.67
CA GLY A 182 2.03 1.62 -4.34
C GLY A 182 1.75 1.53 -5.84
N TYR A 183 1.00 2.46 -6.41
CA TYR A 183 0.84 2.58 -7.85
C TYR A 183 1.68 3.75 -8.38
N PRO A 184 2.31 3.63 -9.57
CA PRO A 184 2.98 4.76 -10.17
C PRO A 184 1.94 5.85 -10.47
N ALA A 185 2.25 7.10 -10.08
CA ALA A 185 1.39 8.24 -10.38
C ALA A 185 1.29 8.36 -11.91
N SER A 186 0.07 8.32 -12.45
CA SER A 186 -0.15 8.63 -13.86
C SER A 186 0.13 10.11 -14.07
N GLN A 187 1.10 10.43 -14.93
CA GLN A 187 1.45 11.82 -15.29
C GLN A 187 0.41 12.49 -16.21
N THR A 188 -0.71 11.86 -16.47
CA THR A 188 -1.77 12.44 -17.28
C THR A 188 -2.76 13.19 -16.41
N PRO A 189 -2.97 14.51 -16.64
CA PRO A 189 -4.11 15.22 -16.06
C PRO A 189 -5.37 14.48 -16.48
N HIS A 190 -6.21 14.13 -15.53
CA HIS A 190 -7.56 13.64 -15.85
C HIS A 190 -8.31 14.75 -16.56
N GLU A 191 -8.42 14.66 -17.88
CA GLU A 191 -9.41 15.42 -18.62
C GLU A 191 -10.79 15.02 -18.07
N ALA A 192 -11.48 16.05 -17.59
CA ALA A 192 -12.84 15.95 -17.04
C ALA A 192 -13.87 15.80 -18.16
#